data_18c59b8330d3d5e1670bfec3cc907cc7
#
_entry.id   18c59b8330d3d5e1670bfec3cc907cc7
#
_cell.length_a   1.000
_cell.length_b   1.000
_cell.length_c   1.000
_cell.angle_alpha   90.00
_cell.angle_beta   90.00
_cell.angle_gamma   90.00
#
_symmetry.space_group_name_H-M   'P 1'
#
loop_
_entity.id
_entity.type
_entity.pdbx_description
1 polymer ?
#
loop_
_entity_poly.entity_id
_entity_poly.type
_entity_poly.pdbx_seq_one_letter_code
_entity_poly.pdbx_strand_id
1 'polypeptide(L)'
;NIFRYKRRMLMTIVGIAGCTALVLTGFGVYDSVNDILQKQFGEISNYTGITAYDNTVTDEQTAKIEKMLERYDCDGNKIYQKQITVYNGKKSTEAYIFGGADNETIAQFVTVKDRRTGEQYTVTDDGVIINEKLASLLGGIKKGDTITLALADTKRVTATVTEICENYAHHYVYITEKLYKELSGEE
;
A
#
# COMPACT_ATOMS: atom_id res chain seq x y z
N ASN A 1 -27.08 -19.46 49.26
CA ASN A 1 -28.09 -19.90 48.26
C ASN A 1 -27.63 -19.77 46.78
N ILE A 2 -26.57 -19.05 46.49
CA ILE A 2 -26.04 -18.90 45.13
C ILE A 2 -25.63 -20.23 44.49
N PHE A 3 -25.02 -21.12 45.26
CA PHE A 3 -24.58 -22.45 44.80
C PHE A 3 -25.73 -23.43 44.48
N ARG A 4 -26.93 -23.17 44.96
CA ARG A 4 -28.10 -24.03 44.72
C ARG A 4 -28.67 -23.86 43.30
N TYR A 5 -28.47 -22.70 42.66
CA TYR A 5 -28.98 -22.37 41.31
C TYR A 5 -27.87 -22.08 40.30
N LYS A 6 -26.80 -22.88 40.34
CA LYS A 6 -25.60 -22.70 39.50
C LYS A 6 -25.91 -22.50 38.01
N ARG A 7 -26.87 -23.24 37.46
CA ARG A 7 -27.24 -23.11 36.02
C ARG A 7 -27.85 -21.74 35.68
N ARG A 8 -28.73 -21.19 36.52
CA ARG A 8 -29.31 -19.87 36.30
C ARG A 8 -28.25 -18.77 36.42
N MET A 9 -27.42 -18.87 37.44
CA MET A 9 -26.31 -17.93 37.63
C MET A 9 -25.36 -17.97 36.43
N LEU A 10 -24.97 -19.14 35.95
CA LEU A 10 -24.11 -19.27 34.76
C LEU A 10 -24.73 -18.69 33.53
N MET A 11 -26.01 -18.94 33.26
CA MET A 11 -26.72 -18.34 32.10
C MET A 11 -26.75 -16.81 32.18
N THR A 12 -26.97 -16.23 33.32
CA THR A 12 -26.96 -14.78 33.51
C THR A 12 -25.57 -14.20 33.29
N ILE A 13 -24.55 -14.84 33.87
CA ILE A 13 -23.14 -14.38 33.66
C ILE A 13 -22.75 -14.45 32.19
N VAL A 14 -23.02 -15.58 31.51
CA VAL A 14 -22.71 -15.77 30.11
C VAL A 14 -23.47 -14.77 29.22
N GLY A 15 -24.74 -14.49 29.52
CA GLY A 15 -25.54 -13.52 28.82
C GLY A 15 -24.97 -12.10 28.94
N ILE A 16 -24.69 -11.65 30.16
CA ILE A 16 -24.11 -10.31 30.40
C ILE A 16 -22.71 -10.21 29.78
N ALA A 17 -21.86 -11.21 30.03
CA ALA A 17 -20.50 -11.25 29.47
C ALA A 17 -20.52 -11.26 27.94
N GLY A 18 -21.43 -12.03 27.31
CA GLY A 18 -21.59 -12.08 25.87
C GLY A 18 -22.01 -10.73 25.28
N CYS A 19 -23.01 -10.08 25.87
CA CYS A 19 -23.44 -8.75 25.44
C CYS A 19 -22.31 -7.71 25.57
N THR A 20 -21.60 -7.72 26.70
CA THR A 20 -20.49 -6.81 26.93
C THR A 20 -19.35 -7.05 25.93
N ALA A 21 -19.03 -8.32 25.67
CA ALA A 21 -17.99 -8.70 24.71
C ALA A 21 -18.36 -8.24 23.30
N LEU A 22 -19.62 -8.35 22.87
CA LEU A 22 -20.07 -7.86 21.55
C LEU A 22 -19.95 -6.35 21.44
N VAL A 23 -20.32 -5.60 22.47
CA VAL A 23 -20.19 -4.15 22.49
C VAL A 23 -18.72 -3.73 22.41
N LEU A 24 -17.86 -4.34 23.23
CA LEU A 24 -16.41 -4.07 23.21
C LEU A 24 -15.77 -4.42 21.85
N THR A 25 -16.17 -5.54 21.28
CA THR A 25 -15.68 -5.93 19.94
C THR A 25 -16.14 -4.93 18.88
N GLY A 26 -17.40 -4.49 18.93
CA GLY A 26 -17.93 -3.50 17.99
C GLY A 26 -17.15 -2.17 18.04
N PHE A 27 -16.92 -1.64 19.23
CA PHE A 27 -16.12 -0.42 19.40
C PHE A 27 -14.65 -0.63 18.99
N GLY A 28 -14.05 -1.77 19.36
CA GLY A 28 -12.67 -2.08 18.99
C GLY A 28 -12.46 -2.19 17.47
N VAL A 29 -13.42 -2.77 16.75
CA VAL A 29 -13.39 -2.81 15.29
C VAL A 29 -13.56 -1.42 14.70
N TYR A 30 -14.52 -0.63 15.22
CA TYR A 30 -14.73 0.75 14.78
C TYR A 30 -13.47 1.61 14.95
N ASP A 31 -12.86 1.59 16.12
CA ASP A 31 -11.62 2.34 16.40
C ASP A 31 -10.47 1.89 15.50
N SER A 32 -10.31 0.57 15.31
CA SER A 32 -9.26 0.03 14.43
C SER A 32 -9.43 0.45 12.97
N VAL A 33 -10.66 0.44 12.45
CA VAL A 33 -10.92 0.88 11.06
C VAL A 33 -10.69 2.37 10.93
N ASN A 34 -11.13 3.17 11.89
CA ASN A 34 -10.92 4.61 11.88
C ASN A 34 -9.42 4.97 11.96
N ASP A 35 -8.65 4.28 12.79
CA ASP A 35 -7.19 4.47 12.90
C ASP A 35 -6.49 4.15 11.56
N ILE A 36 -6.88 3.06 10.89
CA ILE A 36 -6.37 2.72 9.55
C ILE A 36 -6.67 3.82 8.54
N LEU A 37 -7.89 4.36 8.53
CA LEU A 37 -8.27 5.43 7.61
C LEU A 37 -7.45 6.70 7.85
N GLN A 38 -7.27 7.09 9.11
CA GLN A 38 -6.47 8.27 9.47
C GLN A 38 -5.00 8.09 9.07
N LYS A 39 -4.42 6.91 9.32
CA LYS A 39 -3.04 6.62 8.92
C LYS A 39 -2.88 6.59 7.40
N GLN A 40 -3.79 5.89 6.69
CA GLN A 40 -3.67 5.75 5.24
C GLN A 40 -3.86 7.07 4.51
N PHE A 41 -4.90 7.84 4.85
CA PHE A 41 -5.29 9.05 4.10
C PHE A 41 -4.87 10.36 4.78
N GLY A 42 -4.39 10.31 6.02
CA GLY A 42 -3.90 11.49 6.73
C GLY A 42 -2.38 11.54 6.85
N GLU A 43 -1.69 10.37 6.82
CA GLU A 43 -0.24 10.32 7.03
C GLU A 43 0.54 9.71 5.87
N ILE A 44 -0.02 8.71 5.17
CA ILE A 44 0.67 7.97 4.12
C ILE A 44 0.37 8.57 2.75
N SER A 45 -0.91 8.79 2.42
CA SER A 45 -1.35 9.32 1.13
C SER A 45 -1.45 10.84 1.19
N ASN A 46 -0.59 11.53 0.46
CA ASN A 46 -0.49 13.00 0.48
C ASN A 46 -1.23 13.68 -0.68
N TYR A 47 -1.97 12.94 -1.50
CA TYR A 47 -2.69 13.46 -2.65
C TYR A 47 -4.20 13.52 -2.40
N THR A 48 -4.86 14.50 -3.01
CA THR A 48 -6.32 14.70 -2.94
C THR A 48 -7.07 14.05 -4.10
N GLY A 49 -6.40 13.72 -5.17
CA GLY A 49 -7.00 13.09 -6.35
C GLY A 49 -5.99 12.42 -7.26
N ILE A 50 -6.47 11.43 -8.02
CA ILE A 50 -5.69 10.74 -9.05
C ILE A 50 -6.52 10.76 -10.33
N THR A 51 -5.89 11.11 -11.45
CA THR A 51 -6.44 10.88 -12.78
C THR A 51 -5.63 9.79 -13.47
N ALA A 52 -6.26 8.66 -13.74
CA ALA A 52 -5.62 7.56 -14.45
C ALA A 52 -5.87 7.66 -15.94
N TYR A 53 -4.82 7.49 -16.73
CA TYR A 53 -4.87 7.39 -18.18
C TYR A 53 -3.86 6.35 -18.67
N ASP A 54 -4.12 5.76 -19.80
CA ASP A 54 -3.23 4.78 -20.42
C ASP A 54 -2.23 5.43 -21.39
N ASN A 55 -1.34 4.62 -21.95
CA ASN A 55 -0.31 5.10 -22.89
C ASN A 55 -0.87 5.52 -24.26
N THR A 56 -2.19 5.46 -24.47
CA THR A 56 -2.84 5.91 -25.72
C THR A 56 -3.21 7.40 -25.68
N VAL A 57 -3.00 8.05 -24.53
CA VAL A 57 -3.25 9.50 -24.38
C VAL A 57 -2.30 10.29 -25.27
N THR A 58 -2.88 11.16 -26.07
CA THR A 58 -2.15 12.06 -26.96
C THR A 58 -1.59 13.27 -26.21
N ASP A 59 -0.54 13.89 -26.75
CA ASP A 59 0.03 15.13 -26.19
C ASP A 59 -1.01 16.25 -26.06
N GLU A 60 -2.01 16.30 -26.96
CA GLU A 60 -3.11 17.26 -26.87
C GLU A 60 -4.01 17.02 -25.65
N GLN A 61 -4.25 15.74 -25.31
CA GLN A 61 -5.04 15.39 -24.14
C GLN A 61 -4.26 15.66 -22.85
N THR A 62 -2.97 15.37 -22.83
CA THR A 62 -2.08 15.70 -21.70
C THR A 62 -2.05 17.20 -21.46
N ALA A 63 -1.89 18.00 -22.52
CA ALA A 63 -1.93 19.47 -22.42
C ALA A 63 -3.29 20.01 -21.92
N LYS A 64 -4.40 19.32 -22.20
CA LYS A 64 -5.71 19.69 -21.62
C LYS A 64 -5.77 19.42 -20.13
N ILE A 65 -5.18 18.31 -19.67
CA ILE A 65 -5.10 17.98 -18.23
C ILE A 65 -4.25 19.05 -17.52
N GLU A 66 -3.08 19.37 -18.03
CA GLU A 66 -2.20 20.41 -17.49
C GLU A 66 -2.90 21.77 -17.36
N LYS A 67 -3.59 22.21 -18.43
CA LYS A 67 -4.39 23.46 -18.39
C LYS A 67 -5.53 23.40 -17.37
N MET A 68 -6.10 22.22 -17.13
CA MET A 68 -7.12 22.08 -16.08
C MET A 68 -6.49 22.21 -14.69
N LEU A 69 -5.34 21.59 -14.44
CA LEU A 69 -4.60 21.73 -13.19
C LEU A 69 -4.26 23.20 -12.91
N GLU A 70 -3.68 23.89 -13.89
CA GLU A 70 -3.39 25.34 -13.80
C GLU A 70 -4.65 26.17 -13.51
N ARG A 71 -5.76 25.89 -14.20
CA ARG A 71 -7.02 26.62 -14.02
C ARG A 71 -7.59 26.52 -12.62
N TYR A 72 -7.39 25.39 -11.95
CA TYR A 72 -7.90 25.13 -10.61
C TYR A 72 -6.83 25.29 -9.52
N ASP A 73 -5.67 25.85 -9.87
CA ASP A 73 -4.54 26.04 -8.94
C ASP A 73 -4.17 24.73 -8.23
N CYS A 74 -4.09 23.65 -9.01
CA CYS A 74 -3.74 22.32 -8.54
C CYS A 74 -2.32 21.98 -8.97
N ASP A 75 -1.49 21.60 -8.01
CA ASP A 75 -0.20 20.97 -8.30
C ASP A 75 -0.43 19.51 -8.70
N GLY A 76 0.19 19.08 -9.79
CA GLY A 76 0.10 17.71 -10.27
C GLY A 76 1.40 17.22 -10.87
N ASN A 77 1.81 16.02 -10.48
CA ASN A 77 2.96 15.34 -11.04
C ASN A 77 2.56 13.96 -11.56
N LYS A 78 3.30 13.50 -12.57
CA LYS A 78 3.07 12.18 -13.18
C LYS A 78 3.71 11.08 -12.35
N ILE A 79 2.92 10.04 -12.07
CA ILE A 79 3.38 8.80 -11.47
C ILE A 79 3.05 7.61 -12.37
N TYR A 80 3.83 6.55 -12.25
CA TYR A 80 3.57 5.28 -12.91
C TYR A 80 2.84 4.35 -11.94
N GLN A 81 1.64 3.94 -12.30
CA GLN A 81 0.88 2.96 -11.54
C GLN A 81 0.41 1.85 -12.46
N LYS A 82 0.89 0.64 -12.23
CA LYS A 82 0.57 -0.52 -13.07
C LYS A 82 0.47 -1.77 -12.22
N GLN A 83 -0.48 -2.64 -12.55
CA GLN A 83 -0.62 -3.93 -11.89
C GLN A 83 0.49 -4.87 -12.35
N ILE A 84 1.10 -5.56 -11.40
CA ILE A 84 2.14 -6.55 -11.61
C ILE A 84 1.88 -7.80 -10.78
N THR A 85 2.53 -8.88 -11.13
CA THR A 85 2.64 -10.05 -10.27
C THR A 85 4.05 -10.10 -9.65
N VAL A 86 4.08 -10.23 -8.32
CA VAL A 86 5.32 -10.36 -7.56
C VAL A 86 5.50 -11.81 -7.14
N TYR A 87 6.70 -12.35 -7.37
CA TYR A 87 7.05 -13.73 -7.05
C TYR A 87 8.16 -13.81 -6.02
N ASN A 88 8.04 -14.77 -5.11
CA ASN A 88 9.13 -15.27 -4.27
C ASN A 88 9.13 -16.80 -4.30
N GLY A 89 10.01 -17.39 -5.10
CA GLY A 89 10.03 -18.83 -5.36
C GLY A 89 8.69 -19.33 -5.93
N LYS A 90 7.97 -20.15 -5.16
CA LYS A 90 6.67 -20.69 -5.58
C LYS A 90 5.48 -19.82 -5.17
N LYS A 91 5.69 -18.80 -4.35
CA LYS A 91 4.63 -17.87 -3.92
C LYS A 91 4.53 -16.71 -4.89
N SER A 92 3.32 -16.30 -5.20
CA SER A 92 3.05 -15.12 -6.00
C SER A 92 1.81 -14.40 -5.50
N THR A 93 1.77 -13.10 -5.72
CA THR A 93 0.61 -12.27 -5.44
C THR A 93 0.60 -11.06 -6.37
N GLU A 94 -0.58 -10.51 -6.60
CA GLU A 94 -0.74 -9.28 -7.35
C GLU A 94 -0.39 -8.07 -6.47
N ALA A 95 0.25 -7.09 -7.09
CA ALA A 95 0.60 -5.81 -6.48
C ALA A 95 0.54 -4.70 -7.53
N TYR A 96 0.61 -3.47 -7.09
CA TYR A 96 0.72 -2.31 -7.95
C TYR A 96 2.10 -1.69 -7.83
N ILE A 97 2.71 -1.38 -8.96
CA ILE A 97 3.83 -0.47 -8.98
C ILE A 97 3.34 0.92 -8.59
N PHE A 98 4.12 1.61 -7.78
CA PHE A 98 4.02 3.04 -7.56
C PHE A 98 5.40 3.63 -7.83
N GLY A 99 5.55 4.29 -8.97
CA GLY A 99 6.82 4.83 -9.43
C GLY A 99 6.69 6.29 -9.83
N GLY A 100 7.76 7.04 -9.64
CA GLY A 100 7.88 8.42 -10.05
C GLY A 100 9.21 8.66 -10.77
N ALA A 101 9.37 9.85 -11.36
CA ALA A 101 10.62 10.24 -12.01
C ALA A 101 11.82 10.12 -11.05
N ASP A 102 11.61 10.50 -9.79
CA ASP A 102 12.57 10.42 -8.71
C ASP A 102 11.87 10.21 -7.36
N ASN A 103 12.67 10.11 -6.30
CA ASN A 103 12.14 9.98 -4.95
C ASN A 103 11.34 11.21 -4.49
N GLU A 104 11.71 12.41 -4.91
CA GLU A 104 11.01 13.65 -4.53
C GLU A 104 9.59 13.65 -5.08
N THR A 105 9.41 13.20 -6.31
CA THR A 105 8.09 13.01 -6.93
C THR A 105 7.26 11.98 -6.16
N ILE A 106 7.84 10.84 -5.79
CA ILE A 106 7.14 9.82 -5.01
C ILE A 106 6.73 10.37 -3.64
N ALA A 107 7.63 11.07 -2.96
CA ALA A 107 7.41 11.61 -1.62
C ALA A 107 6.32 12.70 -1.56
N GLN A 108 6.04 13.39 -2.66
CA GLN A 108 4.91 14.32 -2.75
C GLN A 108 3.56 13.62 -2.61
N PHE A 109 3.46 12.37 -3.10
CA PHE A 109 2.20 11.62 -3.11
C PHE A 109 2.09 10.62 -1.99
N VAL A 110 3.22 10.04 -1.54
CA VAL A 110 3.20 8.96 -0.55
C VAL A 110 4.38 9.11 0.41
N THR A 111 4.07 9.09 1.70
CA THR A 111 5.08 8.99 2.76
C THR A 111 5.44 7.54 2.98
N VAL A 112 6.57 7.11 2.44
CA VAL A 112 7.10 5.75 2.61
C VAL A 112 7.89 5.70 3.91
N LYS A 113 7.38 5.01 4.95
CA LYS A 113 7.97 4.99 6.29
C LYS A 113 7.88 3.62 6.96
N ASP A 114 8.73 3.40 7.95
CA ASP A 114 8.61 2.27 8.89
C ASP A 114 7.45 2.51 9.87
N ARG A 115 6.66 1.47 10.11
CA ARG A 115 5.49 1.56 11.00
C ARG A 115 5.85 1.75 12.48
N ARG A 116 6.99 1.23 12.93
CA ARG A 116 7.38 1.22 14.34
C ARG A 116 8.21 2.42 14.72
N THR A 117 9.16 2.77 13.86
CA THR A 117 10.11 3.87 14.12
C THR A 117 9.63 5.20 13.57
N GLY A 118 8.76 5.19 12.56
CA GLY A 118 8.36 6.38 11.80
C GLY A 118 9.45 6.90 10.86
N GLU A 119 10.57 6.18 10.72
CA GLU A 119 11.66 6.54 9.84
C GLU A 119 11.18 6.54 8.38
N GLN A 120 11.43 7.65 7.68
CA GLN A 120 11.07 7.77 6.27
C GLN A 120 12.14 7.15 5.39
N TYR A 121 11.71 6.43 4.38
CA TYR A 121 12.56 5.75 3.43
C TYR A 121 12.62 6.48 2.09
N THR A 122 13.78 6.42 1.48
CA THR A 122 14.04 6.94 0.14
C THR A 122 14.01 5.82 -0.88
N VAL A 123 13.21 5.97 -1.92
CA VAL A 123 13.21 5.04 -3.06
C VAL A 123 14.43 5.31 -3.92
N THR A 124 15.26 4.28 -4.13
CA THR A 124 16.53 4.38 -4.89
C THR A 124 16.59 3.36 -6.01
N ASP A 125 17.56 3.50 -6.90
CA ASP A 125 17.80 2.55 -7.99
C ASP A 125 18.40 1.22 -7.52
N ASP A 126 18.77 1.10 -6.23
CA ASP A 126 19.40 -0.12 -5.70
C ASP A 126 18.39 -1.25 -5.50
N GLY A 127 17.10 -0.94 -5.52
CA GLY A 127 16.06 -1.93 -5.38
C GLY A 127 14.67 -1.33 -5.19
N VAL A 128 13.82 -2.08 -4.52
CA VAL A 128 12.40 -1.75 -4.34
C VAL A 128 12.03 -1.71 -2.87
N ILE A 129 11.05 -0.86 -2.54
CA ILE A 129 10.41 -0.87 -1.23
C ILE A 129 9.04 -1.54 -1.38
N ILE A 130 8.71 -2.45 -0.48
CA ILE A 130 7.41 -3.13 -0.49
C ILE A 130 6.68 -2.92 0.82
N ASN A 131 5.36 -3.04 0.81
CA ASN A 131 4.62 -2.93 2.06
C ASN A 131 4.62 -4.23 2.88
N GLU A 132 4.44 -4.10 4.21
CA GLU A 132 4.46 -5.22 5.18
C GLU A 132 3.53 -6.38 4.80
N LYS A 133 2.34 -6.07 4.30
CA LYS A 133 1.36 -7.09 3.92
C LYS A 133 1.83 -7.91 2.73
N LEU A 134 2.41 -7.25 1.71
CA LEU A 134 3.00 -7.92 0.55
C LEU A 134 4.15 -8.83 0.98
N ALA A 135 5.05 -8.33 1.83
CA ALA A 135 6.15 -9.11 2.38
C ALA A 135 5.66 -10.39 3.10
N SER A 136 4.61 -10.24 3.91
CA SER A 136 3.99 -11.38 4.63
C SER A 136 3.38 -12.41 3.68
N LEU A 137 2.62 -11.99 2.66
CA LEU A 137 1.99 -12.89 1.68
C LEU A 137 3.02 -13.67 0.88
N LEU A 138 4.14 -13.06 0.55
CA LEU A 138 5.25 -13.69 -0.16
C LEU A 138 6.11 -14.59 0.75
N GLY A 139 5.72 -14.79 2.00
CA GLY A 139 6.38 -15.75 2.89
C GLY A 139 7.30 -15.14 3.92
N GLY A 140 7.13 -13.87 4.23
CA GLY A 140 7.92 -13.17 5.23
C GLY A 140 9.24 -12.63 4.65
N ILE A 141 9.15 -11.99 3.51
CA ILE A 141 10.26 -11.26 2.86
C ILE A 141 10.86 -10.28 3.86
N LYS A 142 12.18 -10.15 3.84
CA LYS A 142 12.94 -9.22 4.66
C LYS A 142 13.75 -8.27 3.79
N LYS A 143 14.21 -7.19 4.38
CA LYS A 143 15.22 -6.32 3.79
C LYS A 143 16.44 -7.13 3.33
N GLY A 144 16.88 -6.91 2.10
CA GLY A 144 17.97 -7.63 1.46
C GLY A 144 17.54 -8.87 0.66
N ASP A 145 16.32 -9.36 0.82
CA ASP A 145 15.81 -10.47 0.03
C ASP A 145 15.54 -10.03 -1.41
N THR A 146 15.53 -10.99 -2.32
CA THR A 146 15.31 -10.77 -3.74
C THR A 146 13.93 -11.28 -4.13
N ILE A 147 13.20 -10.46 -4.88
CA ILE A 147 11.88 -10.80 -5.44
C ILE A 147 11.89 -10.66 -6.96
N THR A 148 10.97 -11.33 -7.63
CA THR A 148 10.80 -11.20 -9.08
C THR A 148 9.50 -10.45 -9.38
N LEU A 149 9.59 -9.39 -10.16
CA LEU A 149 8.49 -8.57 -10.63
C LEU A 149 8.16 -8.98 -12.06
N ALA A 150 6.89 -9.16 -12.38
CA ALA A 150 6.43 -9.47 -13.73
C ALA A 150 5.30 -8.51 -14.13
N LEU A 151 5.54 -7.78 -15.20
CA LEU A 151 4.56 -6.92 -15.83
C LEU A 151 3.88 -7.73 -16.97
N ALA A 152 2.62 -8.13 -16.76
CA ALA A 152 1.93 -9.08 -17.63
C ALA A 152 2.79 -10.36 -17.86
N ASP A 153 2.60 -11.03 -18.98
CA ASP A 153 3.32 -12.30 -19.27
C ASP A 153 4.68 -12.11 -19.95
N THR A 154 5.15 -10.87 -20.13
CA THR A 154 6.19 -10.59 -21.11
C THR A 154 7.59 -10.43 -20.54
N LYS A 155 7.77 -9.82 -19.39
CA LYS A 155 9.10 -9.58 -18.83
C LYS A 155 9.13 -9.78 -17.33
N ARG A 156 10.17 -10.44 -16.86
CA ARG A 156 10.43 -10.64 -15.43
C ARG A 156 11.74 -9.94 -15.06
N VAL A 157 11.69 -9.11 -14.06
CA VAL A 157 12.84 -8.42 -13.50
C VAL A 157 13.02 -8.84 -12.06
N THR A 158 14.25 -9.10 -11.68
CA THR A 158 14.61 -9.43 -10.30
C THR A 158 15.09 -8.17 -9.60
N ALA A 159 14.51 -7.87 -8.44
CA ALA A 159 14.85 -6.71 -7.67
C ALA A 159 15.12 -7.07 -6.20
N THR A 160 16.04 -6.36 -5.57
CA THR A 160 16.32 -6.48 -4.14
C THR A 160 15.35 -5.63 -3.34
N VAL A 161 14.80 -6.15 -2.26
CA VAL A 161 13.97 -5.40 -1.33
C VAL A 161 14.88 -4.58 -0.42
N THR A 162 14.88 -3.27 -0.60
CA THR A 162 15.71 -2.35 0.19
C THR A 162 15.09 -2.04 1.54
N GLU A 163 13.77 -1.86 1.57
CA GLU A 163 13.02 -1.58 2.82
C GLU A 163 11.62 -2.18 2.76
N ILE A 164 10.99 -2.26 3.94
CA ILE A 164 9.58 -2.69 4.09
C ILE A 164 8.84 -1.58 4.82
N CYS A 165 7.79 -1.05 4.18
CA CYS A 165 7.09 0.11 4.67
C CYS A 165 5.67 -0.18 5.16
N GLU A 166 5.14 0.75 5.93
CA GLU A 166 3.75 0.80 6.34
C GLU A 166 2.84 1.17 5.16
N ASN A 167 1.79 0.39 4.91
CA ASN A 167 0.71 0.74 4.00
C ASN A 167 -0.48 -0.18 4.21
N TYR A 168 -1.69 0.37 4.26
CA TYR A 168 -2.91 -0.36 4.59
C TYR A 168 -3.82 -0.60 3.39
N ALA A 169 -3.68 0.20 2.34
CA ALA A 169 -4.48 0.07 1.11
C ALA A 169 -3.64 -0.56 0.01
N HIS A 170 -4.15 -1.62 -0.61
CA HIS A 170 -3.49 -2.36 -1.68
C HIS A 170 -2.11 -2.95 -1.30
N HIS A 171 -1.48 -3.58 -2.29
CA HIS A 171 -0.10 -4.05 -2.21
C HIS A 171 0.71 -3.22 -3.18
N TYR A 172 1.66 -2.44 -2.66
CA TYR A 172 2.50 -1.56 -3.47
C TYR A 172 3.95 -2.02 -3.49
N VAL A 173 4.56 -1.81 -4.65
CA VAL A 173 6.00 -1.88 -4.89
C VAL A 173 6.44 -0.49 -5.34
N TYR A 174 7.17 0.21 -4.50
CA TYR A 174 7.69 1.53 -4.80
C TYR A 174 9.01 1.39 -5.54
N ILE A 175 9.11 2.02 -6.71
CA ILE A 175 10.26 1.94 -7.61
C ILE A 175 10.57 3.29 -8.25
N THR A 176 11.81 3.46 -8.70
CA THR A 176 12.20 4.60 -9.55
C THR A 176 11.77 4.40 -11.00
N GLU A 177 11.76 5.47 -11.78
CA GLU A 177 11.49 5.44 -13.22
C GLU A 177 12.46 4.51 -13.97
N LYS A 178 13.71 4.48 -13.55
CA LYS A 178 14.72 3.61 -14.15
C LYS A 178 14.36 2.13 -14.04
N LEU A 179 14.02 1.67 -12.83
CA LEU A 179 13.57 0.29 -12.62
C LEU A 179 12.23 0.02 -13.32
N TYR A 180 11.35 1.01 -13.41
CA TYR A 180 10.10 0.89 -14.16
C TYR A 180 10.36 0.68 -15.66
N LYS A 181 11.23 1.49 -16.27
CA LYS A 181 11.61 1.33 -17.68
C LYS A 181 12.27 -0.03 -17.96
N GLU A 182 13.16 -0.47 -17.07
CA GLU A 182 13.76 -1.79 -17.16
C GLU A 182 12.72 -2.92 -17.13
N LEU A 183 11.68 -2.78 -16.28
CA LEU A 183 10.58 -3.73 -16.16
C LEU A 183 9.63 -3.68 -17.36
N SER A 184 9.27 -2.48 -17.83
CA SER A 184 8.35 -2.28 -18.96
C SER A 184 8.99 -2.60 -20.30
N GLY A 185 10.31 -2.49 -20.41
CA GLY A 185 11.05 -2.60 -21.66
C GLY A 185 10.93 -1.34 -22.54
N GLU A 186 10.48 -0.25 -21.96
CA GLU A 186 10.47 1.08 -22.60
C GLU A 186 11.88 1.69 -22.46
N GLU A 187 12.43 2.22 -23.57
CA GLU A 187 13.70 2.98 -23.59
C GLU A 187 13.50 4.44 -23.18
#